data_1089a7186b8f95df5f286328b6c4c913
#
_entry.id   1089a7186b8f95df5f286328b6c4c913
#
_cell.length_a   1.000
_cell.length_b   1.000
_cell.length_c   1.000
_cell.angle_alpha   90.00
_cell.angle_beta   90.00
_cell.angle_gamma   90.00
#
_symmetry.space_group_name_H-M   'P 1'
#
loop_
_entity.id
_entity.type
_entity.pdbx_description
1 polymer ?
#
loop_
_entity_poly.entity_id
_entity_poly.type
_entity_poly.pdbx_seq_one_letter_code
_entity_poly.pdbx_strand_id
1 'polypeptide(L)'
;MIKEIPEKMTAVYLTGHGGIETLEYRDDIPVPVPGAGEVLIKVSAAGVNNTDINTRIGWYSKKVVDATNTGGAEGFAEVDDADATWSGVAMQFPRIQGADCCGIIVAVGEGVDESRVGQRVLVRNMLRSYVDYRPYECWTLGSECDGAFAQY
;
A
#
# COMPACT_ATOMS: atom_id res chain seq x y z
N MET A 1 -2.57 3.52 27.63
CA MET A 1 -3.55 4.46 27.06
C MET A 1 -3.26 4.52 25.56
N ILE A 2 -4.21 4.13 24.71
CA ILE A 2 -4.12 4.35 23.27
C ILE A 2 -4.21 5.87 23.08
N LYS A 3 -3.19 6.49 22.44
CA LYS A 3 -3.24 7.91 22.10
C LYS A 3 -4.43 8.13 21.17
N GLU A 4 -5.09 9.26 21.33
CA GLU A 4 -6.14 9.71 20.42
C GLU A 4 -5.65 9.61 18.96
N ILE A 5 -6.49 9.07 18.09
CA ILE A 5 -6.17 8.95 16.67
C ILE A 5 -6.29 10.35 16.06
N PRO A 6 -5.23 10.88 15.43
CA PRO A 6 -5.28 12.19 14.83
C PRO A 6 -6.18 12.19 13.56
N GLU A 7 -6.64 13.37 13.17
CA GLU A 7 -7.40 13.52 11.92
C GLU A 7 -6.49 13.38 10.67
N LYS A 8 -5.22 13.74 10.82
CA LYS A 8 -4.23 13.72 9.74
C LYS A 8 -3.00 12.93 10.13
N MET A 9 -2.35 12.37 9.14
CA MET A 9 -1.12 11.59 9.27
C MET A 9 -0.06 12.03 8.27
N THR A 10 1.15 11.56 8.53
CA THR A 10 2.25 11.62 7.57
C THR A 10 2.31 10.34 6.74
N ALA A 11 2.52 10.48 5.44
CA ALA A 11 2.79 9.37 4.54
C ALA A 11 3.66 9.82 3.36
N VAL A 12 4.10 8.85 2.56
CA VAL A 12 4.78 9.08 1.28
C VAL A 12 3.86 8.64 0.15
N TYR A 13 3.49 9.60 -0.70
CA TYR A 13 2.75 9.34 -1.92
C TYR A 13 3.69 9.02 -3.08
N LEU A 14 3.33 8.02 -3.84
CA LEU A 14 3.80 7.82 -5.20
C LEU A 14 2.81 8.53 -6.13
N THR A 15 3.29 9.50 -6.90
CA THR A 15 2.44 10.38 -7.75
C THR A 15 2.43 9.98 -9.22
N GLY A 16 3.27 9.02 -9.60
CA GLY A 16 3.39 8.49 -10.96
C GLY A 16 4.49 7.45 -11.02
N HIS A 17 4.61 6.72 -12.13
CA HIS A 17 5.78 5.90 -12.37
C HIS A 17 7.00 6.76 -12.73
N GLY A 18 8.20 6.36 -12.28
CA GLY A 18 9.42 7.10 -12.56
C GLY A 18 10.52 6.92 -11.53
N GLY A 19 11.35 7.93 -11.42
CA GLY A 19 12.44 8.01 -10.46
C GLY A 19 11.97 8.38 -9.05
N ILE A 20 12.94 8.75 -8.21
CA ILE A 20 12.69 9.05 -6.80
C ILE A 20 11.91 10.36 -6.62
N GLU A 21 11.92 11.24 -7.61
CA GLU A 21 11.18 12.51 -7.67
C GLU A 21 9.66 12.32 -7.69
N THR A 22 9.17 11.10 -8.00
CA THR A 22 7.74 10.76 -7.96
C THR A 22 7.25 10.44 -6.54
N LEU A 23 8.15 10.44 -5.55
CA LEU A 23 7.82 10.23 -4.15
C LEU A 23 7.64 11.57 -3.43
N GLU A 24 6.43 11.84 -2.93
CA GLU A 24 6.09 13.04 -2.19
C GLU A 24 5.85 12.75 -0.72
N TYR A 25 6.66 13.33 0.16
CA TYR A 25 6.42 13.32 1.59
C TYR A 25 5.30 14.31 1.95
N ARG A 26 4.24 13.84 2.62
CA ARG A 26 3.07 14.64 3.01
C ARG A 26 2.74 14.42 4.48
N ASP A 27 2.31 15.47 5.17
CA ASP A 27 1.91 15.48 6.58
C ASP A 27 0.45 15.88 6.82
N ASP A 28 -0.30 16.05 5.74
CA ASP A 28 -1.68 16.52 5.73
C ASP A 28 -2.69 15.46 5.24
N ILE A 29 -2.27 14.20 5.14
CA ILE A 29 -3.10 13.12 4.62
C ILE A 29 -4.13 12.70 5.68
N PRO A 30 -5.43 12.59 5.33
CA PRO A 30 -6.43 12.11 6.27
C PRO A 30 -6.11 10.70 6.78
N VAL A 31 -6.28 10.46 8.09
CA VAL A 31 -6.20 9.10 8.63
C VAL A 31 -7.42 8.32 8.16
N PRO A 32 -7.26 7.11 7.59
CA PRO A 32 -8.38 6.32 7.13
C PRO A 32 -9.29 5.87 8.28
N VAL A 33 -10.57 5.73 7.99
CA VAL A 33 -11.56 5.18 8.92
C VAL A 33 -11.82 3.73 8.52
N PRO A 34 -11.68 2.76 9.43
CA PRO A 34 -11.90 1.36 9.10
C PRO A 34 -13.37 1.10 8.75
N GLY A 35 -13.62 0.49 7.60
CA GLY A 35 -14.93 0.03 7.17
C GLY A 35 -15.36 -1.27 7.87
N ALA A 36 -16.53 -1.81 7.47
CA ALA A 36 -17.01 -3.08 8.00
C ALA A 36 -16.03 -4.22 7.72
N GLY A 37 -15.67 -4.98 8.75
CA GLY A 37 -14.70 -6.06 8.68
C GLY A 37 -13.22 -5.61 8.65
N GLU A 38 -12.95 -4.32 8.72
CA GLU A 38 -11.60 -3.75 8.66
C GLU A 38 -11.07 -3.35 10.04
N VAL A 39 -9.76 -3.12 10.10
CA VAL A 39 -9.07 -2.57 11.27
C VAL A 39 -8.16 -1.42 10.85
N LEU A 40 -8.02 -0.42 11.70
CA LEU A 40 -7.01 0.62 11.54
C LEU A 40 -5.75 0.21 12.29
N ILE A 41 -4.63 0.16 11.59
CA ILE A 41 -3.34 -0.20 12.13
C ILE A 41 -2.47 1.05 12.25
N LYS A 42 -2.01 1.34 13.47
CA LYS A 42 -0.90 2.27 13.64
C LYS A 42 0.39 1.56 13.26
N VAL A 43 1.01 2.01 12.18
CA VAL A 43 2.23 1.40 11.64
C VAL A 43 3.39 1.60 12.62
N SER A 44 4.06 0.51 12.96
CA SER A 44 5.26 0.50 13.82
C SER A 44 6.53 0.30 13.00
N ALA A 45 6.43 -0.44 11.90
CA ALA A 45 7.51 -0.64 10.94
C ALA A 45 6.93 -1.00 9.57
N ALA A 46 7.56 -0.48 8.54
CA ALA A 46 7.33 -0.84 7.15
C ALA A 46 8.67 -1.21 6.51
N GLY A 47 8.72 -2.35 5.82
CA GLY A 47 9.91 -2.78 5.10
C GLY A 47 9.92 -2.18 3.70
N VAL A 48 11.10 -1.78 3.21
CA VAL A 48 11.29 -1.48 1.79
C VAL A 48 11.63 -2.78 1.09
N ASN A 49 10.83 -3.13 0.09
CA ASN A 49 10.93 -4.37 -0.66
C ASN A 49 11.14 -4.10 -2.16
N ASN A 50 11.61 -5.08 -2.90
CA ASN A 50 11.73 -4.98 -4.36
C ASN A 50 10.40 -4.64 -5.03
N THR A 51 9.28 -5.11 -4.49
CA THR A 51 7.96 -4.78 -5.04
C THR A 51 7.65 -3.28 -4.99
N ASP A 52 8.12 -2.55 -3.97
CA ASP A 52 7.93 -1.10 -3.88
C ASP A 52 8.73 -0.39 -4.98
N ILE A 53 9.96 -0.84 -5.23
CA ILE A 53 10.79 -0.32 -6.32
C ILE A 53 10.15 -0.65 -7.66
N ASN A 54 9.74 -1.90 -7.87
CA ASN A 54 9.15 -2.37 -9.11
C ASN A 54 7.85 -1.63 -9.44
N THR A 55 7.02 -1.35 -8.43
CA THR A 55 5.79 -0.55 -8.57
C THR A 55 6.13 0.88 -8.98
N ARG A 56 7.09 1.52 -8.30
CA ARG A 56 7.50 2.89 -8.61
C ARG A 56 8.03 3.02 -10.03
N ILE A 57 8.91 2.13 -10.46
CA ILE A 57 9.50 2.19 -11.81
C ILE A 57 8.59 1.67 -12.93
N GLY A 58 7.39 1.14 -12.60
CA GLY A 58 6.43 0.62 -13.57
C GLY A 58 6.78 -0.76 -14.14
N TRP A 59 7.64 -1.53 -13.45
CA TRP A 59 8.15 -2.82 -13.96
C TRP A 59 7.06 -3.88 -14.20
N TYR A 60 5.91 -3.78 -13.54
CA TYR A 60 4.81 -4.74 -13.69
C TYR A 60 4.02 -4.57 -14.99
N SER A 61 4.19 -3.45 -15.72
CA SER A 61 3.57 -3.27 -17.03
C SER A 61 4.05 -4.35 -18.01
N LYS A 62 3.12 -4.93 -18.75
CA LYS A 62 3.41 -5.96 -19.78
C LYS A 62 4.27 -5.47 -20.93
N LYS A 63 4.37 -4.14 -21.10
CA LYS A 63 5.24 -3.53 -22.12
C LYS A 63 6.71 -3.52 -21.69
N VAL A 64 6.97 -3.62 -20.38
CA VAL A 64 8.33 -3.67 -19.84
C VAL A 64 8.84 -5.10 -19.92
N VAL A 65 9.89 -5.32 -20.71
CA VAL A 65 10.50 -6.64 -20.93
C VAL A 65 11.91 -6.75 -20.36
N ASP A 66 12.45 -5.64 -19.87
CA ASP A 66 13.80 -5.55 -19.32
C ASP A 66 13.85 -5.95 -17.84
N ALA A 67 15.06 -6.20 -17.36
CA ALA A 67 15.29 -6.50 -15.95
C ALA A 67 15.09 -5.27 -15.07
N THR A 68 14.67 -5.48 -13.83
CA THR A 68 14.38 -4.42 -12.83
C THR A 68 15.51 -3.38 -12.70
N ASN A 69 16.77 -3.82 -12.74
CA ASN A 69 17.91 -2.95 -12.59
C ASN A 69 18.12 -1.97 -13.76
N THR A 70 17.53 -2.22 -14.93
CA THR A 70 17.59 -1.33 -16.08
C THR A 70 16.81 -0.05 -15.83
N GLY A 71 15.62 -0.12 -15.23
CA GLY A 71 14.79 1.03 -14.90
C GLY A 71 15.04 1.61 -13.50
N GLY A 72 16.02 1.11 -12.76
CA GLY A 72 16.14 1.29 -11.32
C GLY A 72 16.19 2.72 -10.79
N ALA A 73 16.78 3.67 -11.51
CA ALA A 73 16.88 5.06 -11.07
C ALA A 73 15.71 5.92 -11.57
N GLU A 74 15.37 5.84 -12.85
CA GLU A 74 14.49 6.80 -13.53
C GLU A 74 13.13 6.20 -13.93
N GLY A 75 12.95 4.87 -13.77
CA GLY A 75 11.77 4.15 -14.25
C GLY A 75 11.90 3.74 -15.71
N PHE A 76 10.83 3.14 -16.24
CA PHE A 76 10.74 2.70 -17.64
C PHE A 76 9.89 3.69 -18.43
N ALA A 77 10.33 4.06 -19.63
CA ALA A 77 9.60 4.96 -20.50
C ALA A 77 8.39 4.28 -21.19
N GLU A 78 8.44 2.95 -21.31
CA GLU A 78 7.44 2.14 -22.02
C GLU A 78 6.27 1.69 -21.15
N VAL A 79 6.17 2.18 -19.93
CA VAL A 79 5.10 1.78 -18.98
C VAL A 79 3.72 2.07 -19.58
N ASP A 80 2.83 1.07 -19.49
CA ASP A 80 1.41 1.27 -19.72
C ASP A 80 0.70 1.35 -18.35
N ASP A 81 0.21 2.53 -18.03
CA ASP A 81 -0.47 2.75 -16.75
C ASP A 81 -1.74 1.90 -16.61
N ALA A 82 -2.28 1.38 -17.71
CA ALA A 82 -3.46 0.53 -17.71
C ALA A 82 -3.23 -0.86 -17.10
N ASP A 83 -1.97 -1.31 -16.96
CA ASP A 83 -1.65 -2.66 -16.49
C ASP A 83 -0.44 -2.72 -15.52
N ALA A 84 -0.01 -1.60 -14.98
CA ALA A 84 1.26 -1.47 -14.25
C ALA A 84 1.20 -1.85 -12.76
N THR A 85 0.17 -2.57 -12.31
CA THR A 85 0.10 -3.13 -10.94
C THR A 85 0.45 -4.62 -10.91
N TRP A 86 0.64 -5.15 -9.71
CA TRP A 86 0.90 -6.57 -9.51
C TRP A 86 -0.18 -7.48 -10.12
N SER A 87 -1.45 -7.12 -10.03
CA SER A 87 -2.56 -7.88 -10.61
C SER A 87 -2.80 -7.59 -12.10
N GLY A 88 -2.04 -6.65 -12.70
CA GLY A 88 -2.17 -6.28 -14.10
C GLY A 88 -3.35 -5.38 -14.40
N VAL A 89 -3.77 -4.56 -13.44
CA VAL A 89 -4.77 -3.50 -13.61
C VAL A 89 -4.11 -2.13 -13.56
N ALA A 90 -4.88 -1.08 -13.86
CA ALA A 90 -4.39 0.30 -13.81
C ALA A 90 -3.98 0.71 -12.39
N MET A 91 -2.81 1.36 -12.28
CA MET A 91 -2.40 2.01 -11.05
C MET A 91 -3.24 3.26 -10.78
N GLN A 92 -3.66 3.44 -9.54
CA GLN A 92 -4.38 4.64 -9.11
C GLN A 92 -3.39 5.56 -8.37
N PHE A 93 -3.14 6.75 -8.90
CA PHE A 93 -2.29 7.77 -8.27
C PHE A 93 -3.13 8.90 -7.64
N PRO A 94 -2.66 9.54 -6.55
CA PRO A 94 -1.49 9.15 -5.77
C PRO A 94 -1.72 7.85 -5.00
N ARG A 95 -0.65 7.08 -4.75
CA ARG A 95 -0.68 5.82 -4.03
C ARG A 95 0.33 5.84 -2.87
N ILE A 96 -0.09 5.44 -1.66
CA ILE A 96 0.85 5.15 -0.58
C ILE A 96 1.41 3.75 -0.83
N GLN A 97 2.72 3.65 -1.01
CA GLN A 97 3.40 2.37 -1.16
C GLN A 97 3.70 1.69 0.18
N GLY A 98 4.40 0.57 0.18
CA GLY A 98 4.81 -0.20 1.35
C GLY A 98 4.06 -1.51 1.47
N ALA A 99 4.63 -2.57 0.87
CA ALA A 99 4.04 -3.91 0.85
C ALA A 99 4.18 -4.64 2.20
N ASP A 100 5.21 -4.34 2.97
CA ASP A 100 5.50 -4.99 4.25
C ASP A 100 5.10 -4.08 5.41
N CYS A 101 4.14 -4.53 6.21
CA CYS A 101 3.58 -3.76 7.32
C CYS A 101 3.54 -4.55 8.63
N CYS A 102 4.02 -3.91 9.69
CA CYS A 102 3.86 -4.34 11.07
C CYS A 102 3.31 -3.19 11.90
N GLY A 103 2.34 -3.44 12.76
CA GLY A 103 1.78 -2.38 13.58
C GLY A 103 0.89 -2.88 14.72
N ILE A 104 0.16 -1.94 15.29
CA ILE A 104 -0.79 -2.17 16.38
C ILE A 104 -2.18 -1.74 15.91
N ILE A 105 -3.18 -2.59 16.11
CA ILE A 105 -4.58 -2.25 15.85
C ILE A 105 -4.99 -1.16 16.84
N VAL A 106 -5.46 -0.01 16.33
CA VAL A 106 -5.87 1.14 17.16
C VAL A 106 -7.37 1.44 17.07
N ALA A 107 -8.03 0.95 16.01
CA ALA A 107 -9.48 0.99 15.87
C ALA A 107 -9.97 -0.20 15.05
N VAL A 108 -11.24 -0.53 15.18
CA VAL A 108 -11.91 -1.61 14.44
C VAL A 108 -13.20 -1.09 13.81
N GLY A 109 -13.53 -1.60 12.63
CA GLY A 109 -14.79 -1.32 11.97
C GLY A 109 -15.93 -2.26 12.43
N GLU A 110 -17.10 -2.04 11.87
CA GLU A 110 -18.30 -2.84 12.17
C GLU A 110 -18.03 -4.34 11.94
N GLY A 111 -18.50 -5.18 12.85
CA GLY A 111 -18.36 -6.63 12.78
C GLY A 111 -17.00 -7.18 13.20
N VAL A 112 -16.05 -6.35 13.57
CA VAL A 112 -14.76 -6.77 14.13
C VAL A 112 -14.79 -6.67 15.65
N ASP A 113 -14.27 -7.71 16.34
CA ASP A 113 -14.20 -7.76 17.80
C ASP A 113 -13.30 -6.63 18.35
N GLU A 114 -13.85 -5.79 19.23
CA GLU A 114 -13.14 -4.68 19.88
C GLU A 114 -11.94 -5.14 20.71
N SER A 115 -11.92 -6.38 21.17
CA SER A 115 -10.78 -6.97 21.91
C SER A 115 -9.50 -7.06 21.06
N ARG A 116 -9.61 -6.86 19.76
CA ARG A 116 -8.45 -6.79 18.86
C ARG A 116 -7.66 -5.48 18.98
N VAL A 117 -8.27 -4.43 19.52
CA VAL A 117 -7.56 -3.15 19.75
C VAL A 117 -6.40 -3.38 20.72
N GLY A 118 -5.21 -2.91 20.33
CA GLY A 118 -3.96 -3.15 21.05
C GLY A 118 -3.17 -4.38 20.61
N GLN A 119 -3.73 -5.24 19.76
CA GLN A 119 -3.01 -6.39 19.21
C GLN A 119 -1.90 -5.92 18.27
N ARG A 120 -0.72 -6.53 18.38
CA ARG A 120 0.35 -6.39 17.40
C ARG A 120 0.10 -7.35 16.24
N VAL A 121 0.21 -6.85 15.03
CA VAL A 121 -0.06 -7.60 13.80
C VAL A 121 1.04 -7.44 12.78
N LEU A 122 1.21 -8.48 11.95
CA LEU A 122 1.86 -8.43 10.66
C LEU A 122 0.77 -8.51 9.59
N VAL A 123 0.85 -7.64 8.61
CA VAL A 123 -0.11 -7.65 7.50
C VAL A 123 0.38 -8.60 6.42
N ARG A 124 -0.49 -9.48 5.96
CA ARG A 124 -0.24 -10.25 4.74
C ARG A 124 -0.41 -9.29 3.56
N ASN A 125 0.64 -9.14 2.76
CA ASN A 125 0.65 -8.17 1.65
C ASN A 125 -0.28 -8.53 0.48
N MET A 126 -0.54 -9.82 0.24
CA MET A 126 -1.51 -10.27 -0.76
C MET A 126 -2.88 -10.41 -0.08
N LEU A 127 -3.76 -9.46 -0.38
CA LEU A 127 -5.10 -9.34 0.18
C LEU A 127 -6.12 -10.02 -0.73
N ARG A 128 -7.23 -10.45 -0.15
CA ARG A 128 -8.38 -11.01 -0.86
C ARG A 128 -9.64 -10.83 -0.03
N SER A 129 -10.80 -10.90 -0.65
CA SER A 129 -12.04 -11.03 0.10
C SER A 129 -12.11 -12.40 0.78
N TYR A 130 -12.44 -12.41 2.07
CA TYR A 130 -12.72 -13.64 2.83
C TYR A 130 -14.23 -13.88 2.98
N VAL A 131 -15.02 -12.87 2.59
CA VAL A 131 -16.45 -12.97 2.39
C VAL A 131 -16.66 -13.01 0.89
N ASP A 132 -17.45 -13.92 0.37
CA ASP A 132 -17.62 -14.13 -1.09
C ASP A 132 -16.30 -14.43 -1.82
N TYR A 133 -15.53 -15.37 -1.29
CA TYR A 133 -14.25 -15.80 -1.87
C TYR A 133 -14.36 -16.04 -3.38
N ARG A 134 -13.55 -15.30 -4.13
CA ARG A 134 -13.40 -15.49 -5.58
C ARG A 134 -12.03 -16.09 -5.86
N PRO A 135 -11.97 -17.26 -6.52
CA PRO A 135 -10.68 -17.81 -6.95
C PRO A 135 -9.91 -16.79 -7.78
N TYR A 136 -8.61 -16.68 -7.54
CA TYR A 136 -7.69 -15.77 -8.23
C TYR A 136 -7.87 -14.27 -7.94
N GLU A 137 -8.87 -13.86 -7.15
CA GLU A 137 -8.95 -12.48 -6.69
C GLU A 137 -7.85 -12.20 -5.68
N CYS A 138 -6.99 -11.26 -6.00
CA CYS A 138 -6.05 -10.69 -5.03
C CYS A 138 -5.69 -9.27 -5.41
N TRP A 139 -5.37 -8.47 -4.40
CA TRP A 139 -4.75 -7.17 -4.54
C TRP A 139 -3.60 -7.05 -3.56
N THR A 140 -2.63 -6.21 -3.86
CA THR A 140 -1.38 -6.12 -3.10
C THR A 140 -1.32 -4.80 -2.35
N LEU A 141 -0.99 -4.88 -1.07
CA LEU A 141 -0.72 -3.72 -0.22
C LEU A 141 0.38 -2.85 -0.85
N GLY A 142 0.12 -1.56 -1.00
CA GLY A 142 1.04 -0.61 -1.63
C GLY A 142 1.05 -0.62 -3.16
N SER A 143 0.14 -1.38 -3.80
CA SER A 143 -0.06 -1.43 -5.25
C SER A 143 -1.52 -1.13 -5.60
N GLU A 144 -2.43 -2.09 -5.55
CA GLU A 144 -3.85 -1.89 -5.83
C GLU A 144 -4.59 -1.16 -4.70
N CYS A 145 -4.04 -1.13 -3.50
CA CYS A 145 -4.53 -0.34 -2.37
C CYS A 145 -3.37 0.36 -1.67
N ASP A 146 -3.68 1.31 -0.80
CA ASP A 146 -2.66 2.01 -0.03
C ASP A 146 -1.90 1.07 0.91
N GLY A 147 -0.62 1.37 1.10
CA GLY A 147 0.34 0.56 1.83
C GLY A 147 0.86 1.21 3.11
N ALA A 148 1.99 0.71 3.58
CA ALA A 148 2.49 0.97 4.92
C ALA A 148 3.50 2.13 5.03
N PHE A 149 3.83 2.86 3.95
CA PHE A 149 4.67 4.06 4.05
C PHE A 149 3.85 5.24 4.56
N ALA A 150 3.13 5.01 5.66
CA ALA A 150 2.24 5.92 6.37
C ALA A 150 2.28 5.66 7.87
N GLN A 151 1.71 6.57 8.66
CA GLN A 151 1.59 6.37 10.11
C GLN A 151 0.42 5.45 10.50
N TYR A 152 -0.60 5.39 9.64
CA TYR A 152 -1.79 4.56 9.86
C TYR A 152 -2.21 3.88 8.55
#